data_a87caa71d10ab65675dfa060918fab20
#
_entry.id   a87caa71d10ab65675dfa060918fab20
#
_cell.length_a   1.000
_cell.length_b   1.000
_cell.length_c   1.000
_cell.angle_alpha   90.00
_cell.angle_beta   90.00
_cell.angle_gamma   90.00
#
_symmetry.space_group_name_H-M   'P 1'
#
loop_
_entity.id
_entity.type
_entity.pdbx_description
1 polymer ?
#
loop_
_entity_poly.entity_id
_entity_poly.type
_entity_poly.pdbx_seq_one_letter_code
_entity_poly.pdbx_strand_id
1 'polypeptide(L)'
;MDVLVLCLGNAIRRDDAVALHVADALERDGAAGATVRRSASAGLYLLDDMEGFDRVVVVDAVRTGAHPPGTVLAFPLDALHAPEGPSPHAIGLPSALARAAAAGAPVPARIEVVAIEGQELDRVGEGLTPAVAAAIPEALAAVRRAVAALAT
;
A
#
# COMPACT_ATOMS: atom_id res chain seq x y z
N MET A 1 -14.20 -9.72 -11.23
CA MET A 1 -14.40 -8.79 -10.13
C MET A 1 -13.18 -7.90 -10.01
N ASP A 2 -13.39 -6.60 -9.98
CA ASP A 2 -12.31 -5.63 -10.05
C ASP A 2 -11.52 -5.57 -8.76
N VAL A 3 -10.19 -5.54 -8.89
CA VAL A 3 -9.26 -5.35 -7.78
C VAL A 3 -8.67 -3.96 -7.91
N LEU A 4 -8.62 -3.23 -6.82
CA LEU A 4 -7.91 -1.95 -6.74
C LEU A 4 -6.50 -2.18 -6.20
N VAL A 5 -5.50 -1.65 -6.87
CA VAL A 5 -4.17 -1.48 -6.30
C VAL A 5 -4.03 -0.02 -5.91
N LEU A 6 -4.01 0.23 -4.60
CA LEU A 6 -3.91 1.57 -4.03
C LEU A 6 -2.49 1.81 -3.54
N CYS A 7 -1.77 2.67 -4.22
CA CYS A 7 -0.37 2.97 -3.92
C CYS A 7 -0.29 4.28 -3.11
N LEU A 8 0.20 4.17 -1.89
CA LEU A 8 0.24 5.26 -0.93
C LEU A 8 1.64 5.86 -0.84
N GLY A 9 1.73 7.17 -0.87
CA GLY A 9 3.01 7.82 -0.68
C GLY A 9 3.01 9.30 -0.96
N ASN A 10 4.11 9.93 -0.60
CA ASN A 10 4.37 11.33 -0.89
C ASN A 10 5.59 11.42 -1.79
N ALA A 11 5.41 11.97 -3.00
CA ALA A 11 6.43 12.01 -4.05
C ALA A 11 7.71 12.78 -3.63
N ILE A 12 7.62 13.69 -2.66
CA ILE A 12 8.74 14.52 -2.22
C ILE A 12 9.40 14.01 -0.93
N ARG A 13 9.09 12.81 -0.47
CA ARG A 13 9.65 12.25 0.76
C ARG A 13 10.44 10.96 0.52
N ARG A 14 11.40 11.00 -0.38
CA ARG A 14 12.35 9.91 -0.66
C ARG A 14 11.67 8.53 -0.72
N ASP A 15 11.99 7.61 0.18
CA ASP A 15 11.47 6.23 0.14
C ASP A 15 9.95 6.14 0.37
N ASP A 16 9.34 7.16 0.94
CA ASP A 16 7.89 7.23 1.07
C ASP A 16 7.19 7.24 -0.32
N ALA A 17 7.92 7.57 -1.36
CA ALA A 17 7.43 7.57 -2.74
C ALA A 17 7.53 6.20 -3.42
N VAL A 18 8.05 5.14 -2.76
CA VAL A 18 8.30 3.87 -3.44
C VAL A 18 7.03 3.26 -4.04
N ALA A 19 5.90 3.34 -3.33
CA ALA A 19 4.63 2.82 -3.85
C ALA A 19 4.18 3.57 -5.11
N LEU A 20 4.50 4.85 -5.24
CA LEU A 20 4.20 5.63 -6.44
C LEU A 20 5.03 5.15 -7.63
N HIS A 21 6.29 4.77 -7.40
CA HIS A 21 7.13 4.15 -8.42
C HIS A 21 6.60 2.78 -8.83
N VAL A 22 6.07 2.02 -7.87
CA VAL A 22 5.40 0.75 -8.17
C VAL A 22 4.17 0.99 -9.06
N ALA A 23 3.39 2.02 -8.77
CA ALA A 23 2.23 2.40 -9.58
C ALA A 23 2.66 2.73 -11.03
N ASP A 24 3.73 3.51 -11.20
CA ASP A 24 4.26 3.84 -12.52
C ASP A 24 4.65 2.57 -13.30
N ALA A 25 5.31 1.63 -12.64
CA ALA A 25 5.72 0.39 -13.26
C ALA A 25 4.52 -0.50 -13.61
N LEU A 26 3.50 -0.57 -12.76
CA LEU A 26 2.26 -1.30 -13.05
C LEU A 26 1.53 -0.73 -14.26
N GLU A 27 1.49 0.58 -14.38
CA GLU A 27 0.86 1.22 -15.54
C GLU A 27 1.63 0.98 -16.82
N ARG A 28 2.97 0.98 -16.75
CA ARG A 28 3.84 0.74 -17.89
C ARG A 28 3.83 -0.73 -18.34
N ASP A 29 3.94 -1.65 -17.37
CA ASP A 29 4.21 -3.08 -17.63
C ASP A 29 2.98 -3.98 -17.46
N GLY A 30 1.88 -3.43 -16.96
CA GLY A 30 0.63 -4.16 -16.72
C GLY A 30 0.38 -4.52 -15.25
N ALA A 31 -0.87 -4.33 -14.84
CA ALA A 31 -1.34 -4.52 -13.46
C ALA A 31 -2.20 -5.79 -13.29
N ALA A 32 -2.06 -6.77 -14.17
CA ALA A 32 -2.84 -8.02 -14.14
C ALA A 32 -4.38 -7.79 -14.14
N GLY A 33 -4.83 -6.73 -14.81
CA GLY A 33 -6.24 -6.38 -14.90
C GLY A 33 -6.77 -5.53 -13.76
N ALA A 34 -5.95 -5.21 -12.75
CA ALA A 34 -6.37 -4.35 -11.64
C ALA A 34 -6.40 -2.87 -12.04
N THR A 35 -7.22 -2.11 -11.31
CA THR A 35 -7.20 -0.65 -11.39
C THR A 35 -6.11 -0.13 -10.46
N VAL A 36 -5.29 0.80 -10.93
CA VAL A 36 -4.21 1.40 -10.15
C VAL A 36 -4.58 2.83 -9.78
N ARG A 37 -4.47 3.15 -8.50
CA ARG A 37 -4.66 4.52 -7.99
C ARG A 37 -3.51 4.90 -7.09
N ARG A 38 -3.19 6.19 -7.06
CA ARG A 38 -2.20 6.80 -6.17
C ARG A 38 -2.91 7.66 -5.16
N SER A 39 -2.40 7.69 -3.92
CA SER A 39 -2.95 8.56 -2.88
C SER A 39 -1.84 9.01 -1.92
N ALA A 40 -1.91 10.28 -1.52
CA ALA A 40 -1.11 10.81 -0.42
C ALA A 40 -1.93 10.93 0.87
N SER A 41 -3.16 10.45 0.87
CA SER A 41 -4.06 10.46 2.03
C SER A 41 -3.60 9.48 3.10
N ALA A 42 -4.21 9.57 4.28
CA ALA A 42 -3.90 8.72 5.42
C ALA A 42 -5.17 8.41 6.22
N GLY A 43 -5.15 7.28 6.95
CA GLY A 43 -6.18 6.90 7.88
C GLY A 43 -7.57 6.83 7.27
N LEU A 44 -8.51 7.55 7.88
CA LEU A 44 -9.91 7.56 7.47
C LEU A 44 -10.13 7.99 6.00
N TYR A 45 -9.32 8.91 5.51
CA TYR A 45 -9.46 9.42 4.14
C TYR A 45 -9.15 8.36 3.07
N LEU A 46 -8.46 7.29 3.43
CA LEU A 46 -8.20 6.18 2.50
C LEU A 46 -9.47 5.44 2.10
N LEU A 47 -10.52 5.51 2.92
CA LEU A 47 -11.81 4.89 2.59
C LEU A 47 -12.43 5.48 1.32
N ASP A 48 -12.26 6.78 1.12
CA ASP A 48 -12.74 7.43 -0.10
C ASP A 48 -11.99 6.93 -1.34
N ASP A 49 -10.68 6.68 -1.19
CA ASP A 49 -9.87 6.14 -2.28
C ASP A 49 -10.27 4.70 -2.66
N MET A 50 -10.85 3.97 -1.72
CA MET A 50 -11.27 2.58 -1.91
C MET A 50 -12.72 2.44 -2.40
N GLU A 51 -13.45 3.55 -2.50
CA GLU A 51 -14.87 3.52 -2.87
C GLU A 51 -15.09 2.80 -4.20
N GLY A 52 -16.08 1.91 -4.21
CA GLY A 52 -16.42 1.14 -5.40
C GLY A 52 -15.66 -0.18 -5.56
N PHE A 53 -14.74 -0.48 -4.65
CA PHE A 53 -13.96 -1.72 -4.69
C PHE A 53 -14.17 -2.56 -3.44
N ASP A 54 -14.40 -3.84 -3.64
CA ASP A 54 -14.56 -4.82 -2.57
C ASP A 54 -13.26 -5.56 -2.25
N ARG A 55 -12.28 -5.46 -3.14
CA ARG A 55 -10.98 -6.12 -3.04
C ARG A 55 -9.87 -5.13 -3.35
N VAL A 56 -8.99 -4.93 -2.39
CA VAL A 56 -7.95 -3.89 -2.46
C VAL A 56 -6.59 -4.46 -2.08
N VAL A 57 -5.56 -4.10 -2.86
CA VAL A 57 -4.16 -4.26 -2.49
C VAL A 57 -3.62 -2.88 -2.15
N VAL A 58 -3.19 -2.69 -0.92
CA VAL A 58 -2.54 -1.46 -0.48
C VAL A 58 -1.03 -1.64 -0.61
N VAL A 59 -0.36 -0.73 -1.31
CA VAL A 59 1.09 -0.71 -1.45
C VAL A 59 1.62 0.50 -0.70
N ASP A 60 2.54 0.29 0.23
CA ASP A 60 3.02 1.37 1.08
C ASP A 60 4.46 1.14 1.54
N ALA A 61 5.18 2.22 1.80
CA ALA A 61 6.46 2.17 2.47
C ALA A 61 6.24 2.07 3.97
N VAL A 62 7.05 1.26 4.64
CA VAL A 62 7.01 1.11 6.10
C VAL A 62 8.40 1.28 6.67
N ARG A 63 8.49 1.67 7.93
CA ARG A 63 9.75 1.71 8.66
C ARG A 63 9.56 1.03 10.00
N THR A 64 9.74 -0.29 10.01
CA THR A 64 9.57 -1.11 11.20
C THR A 64 10.86 -1.21 12.03
N GLY A 65 12.01 -1.05 11.37
CA GLY A 65 13.32 -1.33 11.97
C GLY A 65 13.60 -2.83 12.14
N ALA A 66 12.65 -3.69 11.79
CA ALA A 66 12.77 -5.13 11.98
C ALA A 66 13.37 -5.84 10.76
N HIS A 67 13.47 -5.16 9.64
CA HIS A 67 13.97 -5.72 8.38
C HIS A 67 14.95 -4.76 7.71
N PRO A 68 15.89 -5.26 6.88
CA PRO A 68 16.73 -4.40 6.07
C PRO A 68 15.90 -3.56 5.09
N PRO A 69 16.32 -2.33 4.77
CA PRO A 69 15.68 -1.54 3.72
C PRO A 69 15.58 -2.32 2.42
N GLY A 70 14.43 -2.20 1.74
CA GLY A 70 14.14 -2.94 0.51
C GLY A 70 13.49 -4.30 0.72
N THR A 71 13.28 -4.72 1.97
CA THR A 71 12.51 -5.93 2.24
C THR A 71 11.05 -5.73 1.83
N VAL A 72 10.49 -6.68 1.09
CA VAL A 72 9.09 -6.67 0.67
C VAL A 72 8.31 -7.68 1.48
N LEU A 73 7.24 -7.22 2.12
CA LEU A 73 6.34 -8.04 2.93
C LEU A 73 4.94 -8.01 2.34
N ALA A 74 4.24 -9.12 2.39
CA ALA A 74 2.84 -9.20 1.95
C ALA A 74 2.02 -9.90 3.03
N PHE A 75 0.92 -9.27 3.44
CA PHE A 75 0.07 -9.80 4.51
C PHE A 75 -1.34 -9.21 4.42
N PRO A 76 -2.37 -9.91 4.95
CA PRO A 76 -3.71 -9.33 5.02
C PRO A 76 -3.75 -8.18 6.04
N LEU A 77 -4.59 -7.18 5.79
CA LEU A 77 -4.66 -5.99 6.65
C LEU A 77 -5.00 -6.32 8.09
N ASP A 78 -5.81 -7.36 8.33
CA ASP A 78 -6.19 -7.77 9.68
C ASP A 78 -5.01 -8.32 10.51
N ALA A 79 -3.87 -8.58 9.90
CA ALA A 79 -2.64 -8.91 10.61
C ALA A 79 -1.95 -7.68 11.23
N LEU A 80 -2.39 -6.47 10.90
CA LEU A 80 -1.92 -5.24 11.54
C LEU A 80 -2.66 -5.04 12.87
N HIS A 81 -1.97 -5.31 13.97
CA HIS A 81 -2.58 -5.23 15.30
C HIS A 81 -2.30 -3.93 16.05
N ALA A 82 -1.33 -3.15 15.61
CA ALA A 82 -0.96 -1.93 16.29
C ALA A 82 -1.83 -0.77 15.82
N PRO A 83 -2.46 0.00 16.71
CA PRO A 83 -3.16 1.22 16.32
C PRO A 83 -2.21 2.26 15.72
N GLU A 84 -0.93 2.15 16.01
CA GLU A 84 0.14 2.96 15.49
C GLU A 84 0.95 2.16 14.46
N GLY A 85 0.33 1.77 13.36
CA GLY A 85 1.01 0.98 12.33
C GLY A 85 2.37 1.57 11.91
N PRO A 86 3.25 0.76 11.29
CA PRO A 86 4.59 1.19 10.89
C PRO A 86 4.61 2.18 9.72
N SER A 87 3.46 2.50 9.15
CA SER A 87 3.29 3.44 8.04
C SER A 87 2.46 4.63 8.47
N PRO A 88 2.90 5.88 8.16
CA PRO A 88 2.10 7.06 8.45
C PRO A 88 0.78 7.10 7.66
N HIS A 89 0.71 6.47 6.50
CA HIS A 89 -0.51 6.45 5.68
C HIS A 89 -1.54 5.44 6.18
N ALA A 90 -1.10 4.29 6.65
CA ALA A 90 -1.97 3.21 7.12
C ALA A 90 -2.36 3.31 8.58
N ILE A 91 -1.81 4.29 9.33
CA ILE A 91 -2.18 4.53 10.74
C ILE A 91 -3.69 4.76 10.83
N GLY A 92 -4.34 4.01 11.71
CA GLY A 92 -5.77 4.14 11.97
C GLY A 92 -6.69 3.50 10.92
N LEU A 93 -6.15 2.93 9.83
CA LEU A 93 -6.98 2.31 8.80
C LEU A 93 -7.82 1.14 9.32
N PRO A 94 -7.29 0.18 10.11
CA PRO A 94 -8.12 -0.88 10.66
C PRO A 94 -9.27 -0.36 11.53
N SER A 95 -9.02 0.63 12.38
CA SER A 95 -10.06 1.27 13.20
C SER A 95 -11.09 2.01 12.37
N ALA A 96 -10.65 2.72 11.33
CA ALA A 96 -11.54 3.45 10.42
C ALA A 96 -12.48 2.49 9.69
N LEU A 97 -11.95 1.35 9.21
CA LEU A 97 -12.75 0.32 8.55
C LEU A 97 -13.78 -0.28 9.51
N ALA A 98 -13.39 -0.59 10.75
CA ALA A 98 -14.28 -1.14 11.74
C ALA A 98 -15.42 -0.16 12.08
N ARG A 99 -15.13 1.12 12.23
CA ARG A 99 -16.14 2.16 12.48
C ARG A 99 -17.09 2.35 11.31
N ALA A 100 -16.57 2.37 10.11
CA ALA A 100 -17.38 2.51 8.91
C ALA A 100 -18.33 1.31 8.74
N ALA A 101 -17.83 0.10 8.93
CA ALA A 101 -18.63 -1.11 8.88
C ALA A 101 -19.74 -1.10 9.95
N ALA A 102 -19.41 -0.70 11.18
CA ALA A 102 -20.39 -0.60 12.27
C ALA A 102 -21.47 0.44 11.99
N ALA A 103 -21.15 1.49 11.22
CA ALA A 103 -22.12 2.52 10.81
C ALA A 103 -22.92 2.12 9.57
N GLY A 104 -22.70 0.91 9.03
CA GLY A 104 -23.41 0.43 7.85
C GLY A 104 -22.86 0.95 6.52
N ALA A 105 -21.72 1.63 6.53
CA ALA A 105 -21.08 2.07 5.30
C ALA A 105 -20.43 0.90 4.56
N PRO A 106 -20.42 0.90 3.22
CA PRO A 106 -19.73 -0.14 2.47
C PRO A 106 -18.21 -0.02 2.66
N VAL A 107 -17.58 -1.14 2.98
CA VAL A 107 -16.13 -1.25 3.11
C VAL A 107 -15.65 -2.45 2.29
N PRO A 108 -14.37 -2.45 1.82
CA PRO A 108 -13.85 -3.62 1.12
C PRO A 108 -13.90 -4.87 1.99
N ALA A 109 -14.28 -5.99 1.39
CA ALA A 109 -14.32 -7.27 2.11
C ALA A 109 -12.94 -7.86 2.34
N ARG A 110 -12.00 -7.60 1.42
CA ARG A 110 -10.64 -8.13 1.50
C ARG A 110 -9.62 -7.05 1.16
N ILE A 111 -8.67 -6.86 2.05
CA ILE A 111 -7.56 -5.93 1.84
C ILE A 111 -6.25 -6.67 2.12
N GLU A 112 -5.38 -6.72 1.14
CA GLU A 112 -4.02 -7.21 1.27
C GLU A 112 -3.06 -6.03 1.27
N VAL A 113 -1.98 -6.14 2.02
CA VAL A 113 -0.94 -5.11 2.10
C VAL A 113 0.36 -5.64 1.51
N VAL A 114 0.98 -4.86 0.63
CA VAL A 114 2.35 -5.07 0.18
C VAL A 114 3.15 -3.91 0.75
N ALA A 115 4.01 -4.20 1.71
CA ALA A 115 4.82 -3.21 2.42
C ALA A 115 6.28 -3.33 1.98
N ILE A 116 6.93 -2.20 1.76
CA ILE A 116 8.35 -2.13 1.41
C ILE A 116 9.07 -1.41 2.55
N GLU A 117 10.02 -2.10 3.20
CA GLU A 117 10.82 -1.47 4.25
C GLU A 117 11.66 -0.36 3.66
N GLY A 118 11.45 0.86 4.14
CA GLY A 118 12.19 2.04 3.71
C GLY A 118 13.35 2.39 4.64
N GLN A 119 14.22 3.25 4.16
CA GLN A 119 15.34 3.78 4.91
C GLN A 119 15.13 5.25 5.28
N GLU A 120 14.65 6.05 4.33
CA GLU A 120 14.41 7.48 4.48
C GLU A 120 12.96 7.81 4.11
N LEU A 121 12.08 7.90 5.11
CA LEU A 121 10.65 8.20 4.90
C LEU A 121 10.28 9.64 5.25
N ASP A 122 11.02 10.27 6.15
CA ASP A 122 10.63 11.58 6.70
C ASP A 122 11.37 12.74 6.02
N ARG A 123 12.41 12.45 5.26
CA ARG A 123 13.26 13.48 4.68
C ARG A 123 12.68 13.99 3.38
N VAL A 124 12.52 15.30 3.26
CA VAL A 124 12.12 15.94 2.01
C VAL A 124 13.26 15.79 1.00
N GLY A 125 12.94 15.33 -0.18
CA GLY A 125 13.88 15.10 -1.27
C GLY A 125 13.32 14.16 -2.31
N GLU A 126 13.91 14.18 -3.49
CA GLU A 126 13.54 13.28 -4.58
C GLU A 126 14.44 12.06 -4.62
N GLY A 127 13.91 10.98 -5.17
CA GLY A 127 14.66 9.75 -5.42
C GLY A 127 14.66 8.80 -4.24
N LEU A 128 14.62 7.52 -4.59
CA LEU A 128 14.66 6.42 -3.63
C LEU A 128 16.10 6.13 -3.21
N THR A 129 16.28 5.65 -1.98
CA THR A 129 17.58 5.07 -1.60
C THR A 129 17.83 3.82 -2.44
N PRO A 130 19.11 3.43 -2.66
CA PRO A 130 19.44 2.33 -3.57
C PRO A 130 18.78 1.00 -3.24
N ALA A 131 18.72 0.63 -1.96
CA ALA A 131 18.11 -0.64 -1.55
C ALA A 131 16.62 -0.68 -1.84
N VAL A 132 15.93 0.44 -1.65
CA VAL A 132 14.49 0.55 -1.91
C VAL A 132 14.23 0.58 -3.42
N ALA A 133 15.03 1.31 -4.19
CA ALA A 133 14.93 1.29 -5.65
C ALA A 133 15.10 -0.13 -6.21
N ALA A 134 16.05 -0.89 -5.66
CA ALA A 134 16.31 -2.28 -6.08
C ALA A 134 15.16 -3.24 -5.72
N ALA A 135 14.28 -2.87 -4.79
CA ALA A 135 13.16 -3.70 -4.36
C ALA A 135 11.94 -3.62 -5.28
N ILE A 136 11.90 -2.67 -6.21
CA ILE A 136 10.72 -2.46 -7.07
C ILE A 136 10.32 -3.74 -7.83
N PRO A 137 11.21 -4.49 -8.49
CA PRO A 137 10.80 -5.72 -9.17
C PRO A 137 10.14 -6.76 -8.26
N GLU A 138 10.65 -6.93 -7.05
CA GLU A 138 10.06 -7.85 -6.07
C GLU A 138 8.70 -7.35 -5.57
N ALA A 139 8.58 -6.04 -5.35
CA ALA A 139 7.31 -5.42 -4.97
C ALA A 139 6.25 -5.61 -6.06
N LEU A 140 6.62 -5.42 -7.33
CA LEU A 140 5.73 -5.68 -8.47
C LEU A 140 5.25 -7.12 -8.49
N ALA A 141 6.16 -8.08 -8.28
CA ALA A 141 5.81 -9.49 -8.24
C ALA A 141 4.83 -9.79 -7.08
N ALA A 142 5.08 -9.20 -5.91
CA ALA A 142 4.21 -9.36 -4.74
C ALA A 142 2.82 -8.77 -4.98
N VAL A 143 2.74 -7.60 -5.60
CA VAL A 143 1.46 -6.97 -5.95
C VAL A 143 0.68 -7.85 -6.93
N ARG A 144 1.33 -8.36 -7.97
CA ARG A 144 0.66 -9.22 -8.94
C ARG A 144 0.15 -10.52 -8.32
N ARG A 145 0.91 -11.11 -7.39
CA ARG A 145 0.45 -12.28 -6.63
C ARG A 145 -0.77 -11.96 -5.78
N ALA A 146 -0.76 -10.81 -5.10
CA ALA A 146 -1.90 -10.37 -4.29
C ALA A 146 -3.14 -10.13 -5.15
N VAL A 147 -2.99 -9.47 -6.29
CA VAL A 147 -4.09 -9.25 -7.24
C VAL A 147 -4.67 -10.58 -7.70
N ALA A 148 -3.83 -11.53 -8.08
CA ALA A 148 -4.27 -12.85 -8.54
C ALA A 148 -5.03 -13.60 -7.42
N ALA A 149 -4.54 -13.54 -6.19
CA ALA A 149 -5.20 -14.18 -5.05
C ALA A 149 -6.56 -13.56 -4.74
N LEU A 150 -6.69 -12.24 -4.88
CA LEU A 150 -7.96 -11.55 -4.65
C LEU A 150 -8.96 -11.75 -5.79
N ALA A 151 -8.50 -12.03 -6.99
CA ALA A 151 -9.35 -12.20 -8.16
C ALA A 151 -10.09 -13.54 -8.19
N THR A 152 -9.71 -14.50 -7.34
CA THR A 152 -10.34 -15.83 -7.30
C THR A 152 -11.55 -15.93 -6.37
#